data_1a242d9445b39439fc370491ee22ee9a
#
_entry.id   1a242d9445b39439fc370491ee22ee9a
#
_cell.length_a   1.000
_cell.length_b   1.000
_cell.length_c   1.000
_cell.angle_alpha   90.00
_cell.angle_beta   90.00
_cell.angle_gamma   90.00
#
_symmetry.space_group_name_H-M   'P 1'
#
loop_
_entity.id
_entity.type
_entity.pdbx_description
1 polymer ?
#
loop_
_entity_poly.entity_id
_entity_poly.type
_entity_poly.pdbx_seq_one_letter_code
_entity_poly.pdbx_strand_id
1 'polypeptide(L)'
;MAQLAAGVAVVTVRDGRDDLGVTVSALMSVSMDPPLVLLSLASRGYLCEVLLRRDRWAASLLASGQAAIASRFATPGRPSARHLLAGTTHHRGPLSDAFVVGEGVAALEAETAQVVPAGDHTLFIAGVLAVDYVNAAKQPLVRLRGRYRPVG
;
A
#
# COMPACT_ATOMS: atom_id res chain seq x y z
N MET A 1 -13.04 -12.31 10.33
CA MET A 1 -11.86 -11.67 9.71
C MET A 1 -11.21 -10.61 10.60
N ALA A 2 -11.99 -9.85 11.39
CA ALA A 2 -11.44 -8.79 12.26
C ALA A 2 -10.44 -9.28 13.32
N GLN A 3 -10.38 -10.58 13.59
CA GLN A 3 -9.41 -11.18 14.51
C GLN A 3 -8.02 -11.40 13.90
N LEU A 4 -7.90 -11.28 12.58
CA LEU A 4 -6.60 -11.37 11.92
C LEU A 4 -5.84 -10.06 12.15
N ALA A 5 -4.71 -10.16 12.85
CA ALA A 5 -3.79 -9.04 12.95
C ALA A 5 -3.01 -8.92 11.64
N ALA A 6 -2.97 -7.74 11.07
CA ALA A 6 -2.28 -7.50 9.82
C ALA A 6 -1.52 -6.18 9.83
N GLY A 7 -0.37 -6.18 9.19
CA GLY A 7 0.38 -4.96 8.95
C GLY A 7 -0.42 -3.98 8.09
N VAL A 8 -0.19 -2.71 8.25
CA VAL A 8 -0.89 -1.63 7.54
C VAL A 8 0.05 -1.00 6.53
N ALA A 9 -0.39 -0.89 5.30
CA ALA A 9 0.36 -0.23 4.24
C ALA A 9 -0.52 0.79 3.51
N VAL A 10 0.11 1.76 2.88
CA VAL A 10 -0.51 2.64 1.89
C VAL A 10 0.00 2.20 0.53
N VAL A 11 -0.91 1.80 -0.34
CA VAL A 11 -0.62 1.49 -1.75
C VAL A 11 -0.95 2.72 -2.58
N THR A 12 -0.02 3.12 -3.42
CA THR A 12 -0.13 4.30 -4.28
C THR A 12 0.14 3.95 -5.72
N VAL A 13 -0.50 4.69 -6.61
CA VAL A 13 -0.31 4.55 -8.05
C VAL A 13 -0.45 5.92 -8.70
N ARG A 14 0.34 6.17 -9.73
CA ARG A 14 0.16 7.35 -10.59
C ARG A 14 -0.65 6.98 -11.82
N ASP A 15 -1.71 7.73 -12.07
CA ASP A 15 -2.57 7.57 -13.24
C ASP A 15 -2.63 8.89 -14.01
N GLY A 16 -1.73 9.05 -14.98
CA GLY A 16 -1.59 10.30 -15.70
C GLY A 16 -1.15 11.45 -14.80
N ARG A 17 -2.05 12.41 -14.57
CA ARG A 17 -1.81 13.56 -13.69
C ARG A 17 -2.27 13.30 -12.26
N ASP A 18 -3.00 12.21 -12.02
CA ASP A 18 -3.54 11.89 -10.72
C ASP A 18 -2.61 10.99 -9.92
N ASP A 19 -2.64 11.20 -8.63
CA ASP A 19 -1.99 10.35 -7.64
C ASP A 19 -3.05 9.76 -6.74
N LEU A 20 -3.15 8.44 -6.75
CA LEU A 20 -4.16 7.70 -6.02
C LEU A 20 -3.50 6.86 -4.95
N GLY A 21 -4.22 6.65 -3.86
CA GLY A 21 -3.74 5.81 -2.79
C GLY A 21 -4.87 5.26 -1.94
N VAL A 22 -4.60 4.14 -1.29
CA VAL A 22 -5.53 3.50 -0.36
C VAL A 22 -4.75 2.81 0.74
N THR A 23 -5.29 2.84 1.95
CA THR A 23 -4.80 2.03 3.07
C THR A 23 -5.26 0.59 2.90
N VAL A 24 -4.31 -0.33 3.01
CA VAL A 24 -4.59 -1.76 2.92
C VAL A 24 -4.00 -2.49 4.12
N SER A 25 -4.64 -3.58 4.51
CA SER A 25 -4.10 -4.57 5.43
C SER A 25 -3.91 -5.93 4.77
N ALA A 26 -4.27 -6.04 3.50
CA ALA A 26 -4.19 -7.27 2.73
C ALA A 26 -3.03 -7.21 1.71
N LEU A 27 -1.82 -7.03 2.23
CA LEU A 27 -0.55 -7.10 1.50
C LEU A 27 0.31 -8.14 2.17
N MET A 28 0.83 -9.11 1.41
CA MET A 28 1.66 -10.18 1.96
C MET A 28 2.80 -10.56 1.01
N SER A 29 3.86 -11.10 1.60
CA SER A 29 4.94 -11.75 0.86
C SER A 29 4.46 -13.10 0.31
N VAL A 30 4.83 -13.39 -0.93
CA VAL A 30 4.45 -14.65 -1.61
C VAL A 30 5.69 -15.48 -1.93
N SER A 31 6.73 -14.90 -2.48
CA SER A 31 7.92 -15.61 -2.95
C SER A 31 9.17 -14.76 -2.73
N MET A 32 10.28 -15.43 -2.45
CA MET A 32 11.58 -14.79 -2.32
C MET A 32 12.41 -14.85 -3.60
N ASP A 33 12.17 -15.86 -4.44
CA ASP A 33 12.88 -16.04 -5.71
C ASP A 33 11.92 -16.60 -6.77
N PRO A 34 11.42 -15.77 -7.70
CA PRO A 34 11.57 -14.31 -7.70
C PRO A 34 10.81 -13.65 -6.54
N PRO A 35 11.17 -12.41 -6.16
CA PRO A 35 10.48 -11.71 -5.08
C PRO A 35 9.09 -11.26 -5.52
N LEU A 36 8.07 -11.84 -4.91
CA LEU A 36 6.66 -11.58 -5.22
C LEU A 36 5.90 -11.17 -3.97
N VAL A 37 4.98 -10.24 -4.16
CA VAL A 37 3.99 -9.82 -3.15
C VAL A 37 2.58 -10.01 -3.70
N LEU A 38 1.61 -10.17 -2.80
CA LEU A 38 0.18 -10.23 -3.14
C LEU A 38 -0.53 -9.07 -2.46
N LEU A 39 -1.33 -8.36 -3.25
CA LEU A 39 -2.21 -7.29 -2.80
C LEU A 39 -3.65 -7.68 -3.11
N SER A 40 -4.53 -7.62 -2.12
CA SER A 40 -5.98 -7.84 -2.30
C SER A 40 -6.72 -6.52 -2.17
N LEU A 41 -7.49 -6.16 -3.19
CA LEU A 41 -8.30 -4.95 -3.21
C LEU A 41 -9.77 -5.29 -3.44
N ALA A 42 -10.67 -4.49 -2.85
CA ALA A 42 -12.09 -4.57 -3.17
C ALA A 42 -12.29 -4.28 -4.66
N SER A 43 -12.97 -5.18 -5.37
CA SER A 43 -13.14 -5.08 -6.83
C SER A 43 -13.90 -3.83 -7.26
N ARG A 44 -14.77 -3.30 -6.40
CA ARG A 44 -15.54 -2.07 -6.65
C ARG A 44 -14.76 -0.79 -6.36
N GLY A 45 -13.57 -0.90 -5.76
CA GLY A 45 -12.75 0.26 -5.42
C GLY A 45 -12.12 0.90 -6.65
N TYR A 46 -12.00 2.23 -6.64
CA TYR A 46 -11.40 2.95 -7.77
C TYR A 46 -9.92 2.60 -7.97
N LEU A 47 -9.19 2.34 -6.88
CA LEU A 47 -7.78 1.93 -7.01
C LEU A 47 -7.66 0.58 -7.73
N CYS A 48 -8.58 -0.35 -7.47
CA CYS A 48 -8.60 -1.62 -8.19
C CYS A 48 -8.75 -1.40 -9.70
N GLU A 49 -9.69 -0.54 -10.09
CA GLU A 49 -9.89 -0.17 -11.49
C GLU A 49 -8.61 0.41 -12.12
N VAL A 50 -7.93 1.29 -11.40
CA VAL A 50 -6.68 1.89 -11.88
C VAL A 50 -5.56 0.85 -12.01
N LEU A 51 -5.40 -0.05 -11.04
CA LEU A 51 -4.38 -1.09 -11.09
C LEU A 51 -4.63 -2.13 -12.20
N LEU A 52 -5.84 -2.24 -12.71
CA LEU A 52 -6.12 -3.08 -13.88
C LEU A 52 -5.55 -2.50 -15.17
N ARG A 53 -5.23 -1.20 -15.20
CA ARG A 53 -4.65 -0.54 -16.38
C ARG A 53 -3.26 0.07 -16.14
N ARG A 54 -2.79 0.09 -14.89
CA ARG A 54 -1.46 0.57 -14.52
C ARG A 54 -0.70 -0.54 -13.82
N ASP A 55 0.38 -0.99 -14.42
CA ASP A 55 1.12 -2.16 -13.94
C ASP A 55 1.98 -1.87 -12.72
N ARG A 56 2.49 -0.64 -12.61
CA ARG A 56 3.46 -0.27 -11.56
C ARG A 56 2.82 0.56 -10.47
N TRP A 57 3.18 0.24 -9.24
CA TRP A 57 2.66 0.87 -8.04
C TRP A 57 3.69 0.78 -6.91
N ALA A 58 3.43 1.48 -5.82
CA ALA A 58 4.27 1.45 -4.63
C ALA A 58 3.45 1.05 -3.41
N ALA A 59 4.11 0.44 -2.44
CA ALA A 59 3.54 0.13 -1.13
C ALA A 59 4.48 0.62 -0.04
N SER A 60 3.93 1.38 0.89
CA SER A 60 4.66 1.91 2.05
C SER A 60 4.08 1.28 3.31
N LEU A 61 4.88 0.50 4.01
CA LEU A 61 4.49 -0.16 5.26
C LEU A 61 4.62 0.85 6.39
N LEU A 62 3.50 1.14 7.04
CA LEU A 62 3.43 2.22 8.01
C LEU A 62 4.01 1.82 9.38
N ALA A 63 4.62 2.79 10.04
CA ALA A 63 5.08 2.69 11.41
C ALA A 63 3.97 3.01 12.40
N SER A 64 4.14 2.58 13.65
CA SER A 64 3.15 2.75 14.73
C SER A 64 2.70 4.20 14.95
N GLY A 65 3.57 5.18 14.66
CA GLY A 65 3.24 6.61 14.76
C GLY A 65 2.45 7.18 13.58
N GLN A 66 2.13 6.36 12.57
CA GLN A 66 1.51 6.82 11.32
C GLN A 66 0.03 6.45 11.18
N ALA A 67 -0.66 6.20 12.29
CA ALA A 67 -2.10 5.87 12.25
C ALA A 67 -2.95 6.97 11.59
N ALA A 68 -2.55 8.23 11.73
CA ALA A 68 -3.25 9.35 11.09
C ALA A 68 -3.16 9.27 9.55
N ILE A 69 -2.02 8.87 9.01
CA ILE A 69 -1.83 8.65 7.57
C ILE A 69 -2.74 7.50 7.11
N ALA A 70 -2.73 6.39 7.85
CA ALA A 70 -3.60 5.26 7.55
C ALA A 70 -5.07 5.66 7.48
N SER A 71 -5.54 6.46 8.43
CA SER A 71 -6.92 6.95 8.48
C SER A 71 -7.27 7.83 7.28
N ARG A 72 -6.38 8.72 6.87
CA ARG A 72 -6.61 9.60 5.70
C ARG A 72 -6.81 8.78 4.43
N PHE A 73 -5.97 7.78 4.19
CA PHE A 73 -6.04 6.93 3.00
C PHE A 73 -7.14 5.86 3.07
N ALA A 74 -7.79 5.70 4.20
CA ALA A 74 -8.93 4.81 4.39
C ALA A 74 -10.29 5.52 4.27
N THR A 75 -10.31 6.85 4.22
CA THR A 75 -11.54 7.63 4.18
C THR A 75 -12.21 7.53 2.81
N PRO A 76 -13.50 7.17 2.73
CA PRO A 76 -14.24 7.18 1.46
C PRO A 76 -14.30 8.60 0.86
N GLY A 77 -14.26 8.69 -0.47
CA GLY A 77 -14.29 9.98 -1.17
C GLY A 77 -13.06 10.86 -0.95
N ARG A 78 -11.95 10.26 -0.55
CA ARG A 78 -10.71 10.98 -0.27
C ARG A 78 -10.15 11.66 -1.52
N PRO A 79 -9.45 12.81 -1.33
CA PRO A 79 -8.81 13.50 -2.44
C PRO A 79 -7.57 12.75 -2.93
N SER A 80 -6.90 13.34 -3.91
CA SER A 80 -5.63 12.86 -4.45
C SER A 80 -4.61 12.63 -3.33
N ALA A 81 -3.76 11.60 -3.50
CA ALA A 81 -2.65 11.31 -2.58
C ALA A 81 -1.73 12.52 -2.38
N ARG A 82 -1.60 13.38 -3.39
CA ARG A 82 -0.82 14.62 -3.28
C ARG A 82 -1.33 15.51 -2.16
N HIS A 83 -2.64 15.66 -2.01
CA HIS A 83 -3.25 16.42 -0.92
C HIS A 83 -3.12 15.71 0.43
N LEU A 84 -3.31 14.40 0.44
CA LEU A 84 -3.25 13.60 1.66
C LEU A 84 -1.85 13.56 2.26
N LEU A 85 -0.81 13.68 1.42
CA LEU A 85 0.59 13.66 1.84
C LEU A 85 1.19 15.05 2.05
N ALA A 86 0.43 16.11 1.84
CA ALA A 86 0.90 17.47 2.11
C ALA A 86 1.33 17.58 3.58
N GLY A 87 2.55 18.06 3.83
CA GLY A 87 3.13 18.13 5.18
C GLY A 87 3.65 16.79 5.72
N THR A 88 3.56 15.72 4.97
CA THR A 88 4.10 14.41 5.32
C THR A 88 5.33 14.12 4.47
N THR A 89 6.37 13.54 5.05
CA THR A 89 7.58 13.13 4.30
C THR A 89 7.21 12.09 3.26
N HIS A 90 7.48 12.39 2.01
CA HIS A 90 7.21 11.49 0.89
C HIS A 90 8.09 11.86 -0.32
N HIS A 91 8.21 10.94 -1.25
CA HIS A 91 8.91 11.17 -2.51
C HIS A 91 8.31 10.28 -3.61
N ARG A 92 8.71 10.50 -4.85
CA ARG A 92 8.33 9.64 -5.96
C ARG A 92 9.27 8.45 -6.08
N GLY A 93 8.70 7.26 -6.21
CA GLY A 93 9.48 6.08 -6.54
C GLY A 93 10.03 6.20 -7.96
N PRO A 94 11.35 5.94 -8.16
CA PRO A 94 11.98 6.14 -9.47
C PRO A 94 11.49 5.16 -10.55
N LEU A 95 10.94 4.01 -10.17
CA LEU A 95 10.49 2.99 -11.13
C LEU A 95 8.98 3.02 -11.39
N SER A 96 8.19 3.31 -10.37
CA SER A 96 6.73 3.33 -10.47
C SER A 96 6.16 4.72 -10.74
N ASP A 97 6.90 5.76 -10.44
CA ASP A 97 6.45 7.16 -10.41
C ASP A 97 5.31 7.39 -9.41
N ALA A 98 5.04 6.41 -8.55
CA ALA A 98 4.08 6.50 -7.47
C ALA A 98 4.70 7.13 -6.23
N PHE A 99 3.87 7.71 -5.36
CA PHE A 99 4.37 8.26 -4.09
C PHE A 99 4.77 7.15 -3.12
N VAL A 100 5.93 7.34 -2.52
CA VAL A 100 6.43 6.54 -1.40
C VAL A 100 6.29 7.38 -0.14
N VAL A 101 5.60 6.85 0.87
CA VAL A 101 5.45 7.52 2.17
C VAL A 101 6.71 7.26 2.99
N GLY A 102 7.36 8.33 3.44
CA GLY A 102 8.56 8.23 4.27
C GLY A 102 8.24 7.93 5.73
N GLU A 103 9.27 7.74 6.53
CA GLU A 103 9.18 7.53 7.98
C GLU A 103 8.45 6.24 8.41
N GLY A 104 8.18 5.34 7.48
CA GLY A 104 7.57 4.04 7.76
C GLY A 104 8.58 2.97 8.15
N VAL A 105 8.13 1.73 8.14
CA VAL A 105 8.97 0.55 8.42
C VAL A 105 9.75 0.13 7.18
N ALA A 106 9.09 0.17 6.02
CA ALA A 106 9.69 -0.18 4.75
C ALA A 106 8.81 0.34 3.61
N ALA A 107 9.38 0.43 2.43
CA ALA A 107 8.62 0.70 1.22
C ALA A 107 9.21 -0.04 0.03
N LEU A 108 8.36 -0.37 -0.92
CA LEU A 108 8.74 -1.06 -2.14
C LEU A 108 7.98 -0.54 -3.35
N GLU A 109 8.56 -0.75 -4.52
CA GLU A 109 7.90 -0.57 -5.79
C GLU A 109 7.68 -1.93 -6.44
N ALA A 110 6.53 -2.11 -7.09
CA ALA A 110 6.13 -3.39 -7.63
C ALA A 110 5.51 -3.24 -9.02
N GLU A 111 5.54 -4.33 -9.77
CA GLU A 111 4.88 -4.44 -11.07
C GLU A 111 3.97 -5.66 -11.06
N THR A 112 2.70 -5.46 -11.36
CA THR A 112 1.71 -6.53 -11.40
C THR A 112 2.06 -7.53 -12.50
N ALA A 113 2.15 -8.80 -12.12
CA ALA A 113 2.42 -9.91 -13.04
C ALA A 113 1.16 -10.75 -13.31
N GLN A 114 0.26 -10.84 -12.35
CA GLN A 114 -0.94 -11.67 -12.45
C GLN A 114 -2.09 -11.03 -11.68
N VAL A 115 -3.28 -11.08 -12.27
CA VAL A 115 -4.52 -10.59 -11.67
C VAL A 115 -5.48 -11.77 -11.53
N VAL A 116 -6.05 -11.95 -10.33
CA VAL A 116 -6.95 -13.06 -10.03
C VAL A 116 -8.22 -12.53 -9.37
N PRO A 117 -9.39 -12.67 -10.02
CA PRO A 117 -10.67 -12.40 -9.36
C PRO A 117 -10.90 -13.38 -8.21
N ALA A 118 -11.34 -12.87 -7.06
CA ALA A 118 -11.56 -13.67 -5.86
C ALA A 118 -12.77 -13.12 -5.07
N GLY A 119 -13.97 -13.56 -5.41
CA GLY A 119 -15.19 -13.07 -4.77
C GLY A 119 -15.42 -11.58 -5.06
N ASP A 120 -15.60 -10.78 -4.01
CA ASP A 120 -15.75 -9.32 -4.10
C ASP A 120 -14.41 -8.57 -4.07
N HIS A 121 -13.30 -9.30 -4.15
CA HIS A 121 -11.94 -8.77 -4.20
C HIS A 121 -11.22 -9.20 -5.48
N THR A 122 -10.18 -8.48 -5.80
CA THR A 122 -9.25 -8.79 -6.88
C THR A 122 -7.85 -8.89 -6.30
N LEU A 123 -7.15 -9.96 -6.63
CA LEU A 123 -5.79 -10.21 -6.18
C LEU A 123 -4.80 -9.76 -7.25
N PHE A 124 -3.80 -9.01 -6.83
CA PHE A 124 -2.69 -8.58 -7.67
C PHE A 124 -1.42 -9.25 -7.17
N ILE A 125 -0.87 -10.16 -7.94
CA ILE A 125 0.44 -10.78 -7.67
C ILE A 125 1.46 -9.97 -8.45
N ALA A 126 2.43 -9.41 -7.75
CA ALA A 126 3.36 -8.45 -8.32
C ALA A 126 4.81 -8.81 -8.01
N GLY A 127 5.67 -8.61 -8.99
CA GLY A 127 7.11 -8.67 -8.80
C GLY A 127 7.60 -7.42 -8.07
N VAL A 128 8.44 -7.58 -7.08
CA VAL A 128 9.10 -6.46 -6.40
C VAL A 128 10.22 -5.93 -7.30
N LEU A 129 10.07 -4.70 -7.77
CA LEU A 129 11.07 -4.05 -8.63
C LEU A 129 12.23 -3.50 -7.81
N ALA A 130 11.93 -2.93 -6.65
CA ALA A 130 12.92 -2.35 -5.77
C ALA A 130 12.36 -2.23 -4.35
N VAL A 131 13.23 -2.36 -3.37
CA VAL A 131 12.96 -1.95 -1.98
C VAL A 131 13.50 -0.53 -1.84
N ASP A 132 12.61 0.42 -1.59
CA ASP A 132 12.97 1.84 -1.50
C ASP A 132 13.75 2.12 -0.20
N TYR A 133 13.21 1.65 0.93
CA TYR A 133 13.89 1.70 2.21
C TYR A 133 13.41 0.62 3.15
N VAL A 134 14.24 0.30 4.15
CA VAL A 134 13.88 -0.52 5.31
C VAL A 134 14.40 0.19 6.57
N ASN A 135 13.55 0.34 7.57
CA ASN A 135 13.93 0.89 8.88
C ASN A 135 13.56 -0.10 9.98
N ALA A 136 14.51 -0.95 10.33
CA ALA A 136 14.31 -1.99 11.34
C ALA A 136 14.12 -1.46 12.77
N ALA A 137 14.45 -0.19 13.02
CA ALA A 137 14.24 0.45 14.32
C ALA A 137 12.80 0.89 14.56
N LYS A 138 11.99 1.01 13.51
CA LYS A 138 10.58 1.40 13.60
C LYS A 138 9.69 0.20 13.92
N GLN A 139 8.71 0.41 14.78
CA GLN A 139 7.67 -0.58 15.07
C GLN A 139 6.55 -0.47 14.03
N PRO A 140 6.05 -1.58 13.49
CA PRO A 140 4.99 -1.54 12.48
C PRO A 140 3.64 -1.14 13.09
N LEU A 141 2.82 -0.51 12.26
CA LEU A 141 1.41 -0.29 12.55
C LEU A 141 0.62 -1.55 12.20
N VAL A 142 -0.25 -1.99 13.11
CA VAL A 142 -1.06 -3.19 12.93
C VAL A 142 -2.54 -2.84 12.98
N ARG A 143 -3.33 -3.47 12.12
CA ARG A 143 -4.79 -3.43 12.21
C ARG A 143 -5.29 -4.70 12.88
N LEU A 144 -6.03 -4.51 13.97
CA LEU A 144 -6.65 -5.59 14.73
C LEU A 144 -8.02 -5.14 15.22
N ARG A 145 -9.04 -5.95 14.98
CA ARG A 145 -10.43 -5.68 15.39
C ARG A 145 -10.93 -4.31 14.93
N GLY A 146 -10.60 -3.94 13.69
CA GLY A 146 -11.01 -2.68 13.09
C GLY A 146 -10.30 -1.44 13.62
N ARG A 147 -9.23 -1.60 14.39
CA ARG A 147 -8.46 -0.49 14.97
C ARG A 147 -6.98 -0.59 14.63
N TYR A 148 -6.35 0.56 14.47
CA TYR A 148 -4.90 0.65 14.35
C TYR A 148 -4.26 0.54 15.74
N ARG A 149 -3.21 -0.28 15.83
CA ARG A 149 -2.48 -0.54 17.08
C ARG A 149 -0.99 -0.63 16.82
N PRO A 150 -0.15 -0.21 17.78
CA PRO A 150 1.27 -0.55 17.73
C PRO A 150 1.46 -2.03 18.07
N VAL A 151 2.60 -2.58 17.69
CA VAL A 151 3.04 -3.91 18.12
C VAL A 151 3.70 -3.78 19.48
N GLY A 152 3.30 -4.59 20.40
CA GLY A 152 3.87 -4.63 21.77
C GLY A 152 3.04 -3.96 22.82
#